data_27e9a76c8bb663ee842bb53eec62031a
#
_entry.id   27e9a76c8bb663ee842bb53eec62031a
#
_cell.length_a   1.000
_cell.length_b   1.000
_cell.length_c   1.000
_cell.angle_alpha   90.00
_cell.angle_beta   90.00
_cell.angle_gamma   90.00
#
_symmetry.space_group_name_H-M   'P 1'
#
loop_
_entity.id
_entity.type
_entity.pdbx_description
1 polymer ?
#
loop_
_entity_poly.entity_id
_entity_poly.type
_entity_poly.pdbx_seq_one_letter_code
_entity_poly.pdbx_strand_id
1 'polypeptide(L)'
;VKKILVVDDEKPISDIVKFNLTKEGYEVFTAFDGEEAVEMVDEVTPDLIILDLMLPKKDGLEVCRDVRKKYDTPIIMVTAKDSEIDKVLGLELGADDYVTKPFSNRELVARVKANLRRHDNTTAKLEYTPNNELTIGVLTIHPDAYVVSKRGETIELTHREFELLHYLAKHIGQVMTREHLLQTVWGYDYFGDVRTVDVTVRRLREKIEDNASHPNWLITRRGVGYYLRNPEQD
;
A
#
# COMPACT_ATOMS: atom_id res chain seq x y z
N VAL A 1 -5.02 -12.43 17.22
CA VAL A 1 -3.62 -12.46 16.76
C VAL A 1 -3.62 -12.16 15.28
N LYS A 2 -2.73 -11.25 14.82
CA LYS A 2 -2.61 -10.91 13.40
C LYS A 2 -1.93 -12.03 12.63
N LYS A 3 -2.47 -12.36 11.47
CA LYS A 3 -1.99 -13.42 10.58
C LYS A 3 -1.13 -12.83 9.47
N ILE A 4 0.05 -13.39 9.28
CA ILE A 4 0.97 -12.98 8.21
C ILE A 4 1.26 -14.19 7.33
N LEU A 5 1.10 -14.02 6.02
CA LEU A 5 1.52 -15.01 5.03
C LEU A 5 2.89 -14.61 4.48
N VAL A 6 3.86 -15.50 4.57
CA VAL A 6 5.20 -15.37 3.99
C VAL A 6 5.30 -16.28 2.78
N VAL A 7 5.57 -15.71 1.63
CA VAL A 7 5.69 -16.41 0.35
C VAL A 7 7.10 -16.23 -0.19
N ASP A 8 7.90 -17.28 -0.12
CA ASP A 8 9.29 -17.30 -0.56
C ASP A 8 9.71 -18.75 -0.81
N ASP A 9 10.24 -19.09 -1.99
CA ASP A 9 10.65 -20.44 -2.35
C ASP A 9 11.94 -20.87 -1.64
N GLU A 10 12.72 -19.91 -1.12
CA GLU A 10 13.90 -20.16 -0.31
C GLU A 10 13.51 -20.48 1.14
N LYS A 11 13.30 -21.77 1.44
CA LYS A 11 12.88 -22.22 2.77
C LYS A 11 13.71 -21.65 3.93
N PRO A 12 15.07 -21.51 3.86
CA PRO A 12 15.84 -20.93 4.93
C PRO A 12 15.46 -19.45 5.21
N ILE A 13 15.14 -18.68 4.18
CA ILE A 13 14.69 -17.29 4.32
C ILE A 13 13.30 -17.26 4.96
N SER A 14 12.38 -18.04 4.44
CA SER A 14 11.03 -18.19 4.96
C SER A 14 11.03 -18.58 6.44
N ASP A 15 11.85 -19.55 6.84
CA ASP A 15 11.98 -20.03 8.23
C ASP A 15 12.51 -18.93 9.16
N ILE A 16 13.53 -18.15 8.74
CA ILE A 16 14.08 -17.03 9.50
C ILE A 16 13.03 -15.92 9.67
N VAL A 17 12.33 -15.56 8.61
CA VAL A 17 11.27 -14.55 8.64
C VAL A 17 10.14 -14.99 9.57
N LYS A 18 9.66 -16.23 9.42
CA LYS A 18 8.65 -16.83 10.29
C LYS A 18 9.05 -16.79 11.75
N PHE A 19 10.27 -17.21 12.08
CA PHE A 19 10.76 -17.21 13.45
C PHE A 19 10.75 -15.79 14.06
N ASN A 20 11.23 -14.78 13.34
CA ASN A 20 11.29 -13.42 13.84
C ASN A 20 9.88 -12.81 14.03
N LEU A 21 8.98 -13.03 13.07
CA LEU A 21 7.61 -12.53 13.16
C LEU A 21 6.80 -13.24 14.26
N THR A 22 7.01 -14.54 14.45
CA THR A 22 6.37 -15.27 15.56
C THR A 22 6.84 -14.74 16.93
N LYS A 23 8.11 -14.38 17.08
CA LYS A 23 8.61 -13.71 18.29
C LYS A 23 7.94 -12.35 18.57
N GLU A 24 7.52 -11.65 17.54
CA GLU A 24 6.77 -10.39 17.64
C GLU A 24 5.27 -10.59 17.93
N GLY A 25 4.83 -11.86 18.09
CA GLY A 25 3.47 -12.20 18.47
C GLY A 25 2.50 -12.38 17.30
N TYR A 26 3.00 -12.54 16.07
CA TYR A 26 2.19 -12.82 14.89
C TYR A 26 1.97 -14.32 14.69
N GLU A 27 0.83 -14.68 14.11
CA GLU A 27 0.58 -16.01 13.57
C GLU A 27 1.08 -16.06 12.12
N VAL A 28 2.04 -16.93 11.81
CA VAL A 28 2.76 -16.89 10.53
C VAL A 28 2.55 -18.16 9.74
N PHE A 29 2.00 -18.02 8.56
CA PHE A 29 1.82 -19.03 7.53
C PHE A 29 2.90 -18.89 6.46
N THR A 30 3.22 -19.96 5.76
CA THR A 30 4.25 -19.97 4.72
C THR A 30 3.76 -20.68 3.48
N ALA A 31 4.04 -20.12 2.31
CA ALA A 31 3.85 -20.74 1.00
C ALA A 31 5.18 -20.67 0.22
N PHE A 32 5.43 -21.65 -0.65
CA PHE A 32 6.71 -21.81 -1.33
C PHE A 32 6.61 -21.65 -2.86
N ASP A 33 5.43 -21.43 -3.37
CA ASP A 33 5.19 -21.06 -4.76
C ASP A 33 3.96 -20.17 -4.91
N GLY A 34 3.79 -19.58 -6.09
CA GLY A 34 2.75 -18.60 -6.31
C GLY A 34 1.33 -19.17 -6.41
N GLU A 35 1.16 -20.44 -6.76
CA GLU A 35 -0.15 -21.11 -6.75
C GLU A 35 -0.60 -21.39 -5.32
N GLU A 36 0.28 -22.01 -4.51
CA GLU A 36 0.07 -22.21 -3.08
C GLU A 36 -0.24 -20.89 -2.36
N ALA A 37 0.46 -19.80 -2.73
CA ALA A 37 0.23 -18.48 -2.16
C ALA A 37 -1.21 -18.00 -2.36
N VAL A 38 -1.76 -18.11 -3.58
CA VAL A 38 -3.14 -17.67 -3.89
C VAL A 38 -4.15 -18.52 -3.12
N GLU A 39 -3.96 -19.84 -3.05
CA GLU A 39 -4.84 -20.75 -2.30
C GLU A 39 -4.82 -20.39 -0.81
N MET A 40 -3.64 -20.20 -0.23
CA MET A 40 -3.49 -19.84 1.18
C MET A 40 -4.08 -18.47 1.52
N VAL A 41 -4.07 -17.49 0.61
CA VAL A 41 -4.74 -16.20 0.84
C VAL A 41 -6.25 -16.41 1.01
N ASP A 42 -6.87 -17.22 0.16
CA ASP A 42 -8.30 -17.53 0.26
C ASP A 42 -8.64 -18.32 1.54
N GLU A 43 -7.76 -19.24 1.97
CA GLU A 43 -7.96 -20.09 3.15
C GLU A 43 -7.72 -19.37 4.48
N VAL A 44 -6.59 -18.66 4.57
CA VAL A 44 -6.10 -18.07 5.82
C VAL A 44 -6.67 -16.67 6.04
N THR A 45 -6.97 -15.93 4.97
CA THR A 45 -7.32 -14.50 4.99
C THR A 45 -6.32 -13.69 5.83
N PRO A 46 -5.05 -13.57 5.37
CA PRO A 46 -4.00 -12.94 6.14
C PRO A 46 -4.22 -11.42 6.28
N ASP A 47 -3.76 -10.85 7.39
CA ASP A 47 -3.76 -9.42 7.65
C ASP A 47 -2.63 -8.68 6.89
N LEU A 48 -1.58 -9.42 6.46
CA LEU A 48 -0.46 -8.91 5.67
C LEU A 48 0.21 -10.07 4.93
N ILE A 49 0.70 -9.79 3.72
CA ILE A 49 1.46 -10.73 2.88
C ILE A 49 2.87 -10.19 2.67
N ILE A 50 3.88 -11.03 2.90
CA ILE A 50 5.25 -10.82 2.46
C ILE A 50 5.45 -11.71 1.25
N LEU A 51 5.78 -11.14 0.09
CA LEU A 51 5.71 -11.82 -1.20
C LEU A 51 7.01 -11.66 -1.99
N ASP A 52 7.71 -12.76 -2.21
CA ASP A 52 8.83 -12.75 -3.15
C ASP A 52 8.33 -12.57 -4.59
N LEU A 53 9.10 -11.84 -5.39
CA LEU A 53 8.83 -11.68 -6.82
C LEU A 53 9.19 -12.95 -7.61
N MET A 54 10.29 -13.60 -7.24
CA MET A 54 10.86 -14.72 -7.99
C MET A 54 10.34 -16.05 -7.43
N LEU A 55 9.10 -16.38 -7.76
CA LEU A 55 8.46 -17.61 -7.30
C LEU A 55 8.31 -18.63 -8.45
N PRO A 56 8.39 -19.93 -8.16
CA PRO A 56 8.02 -20.97 -9.12
C PRO A 56 6.51 -21.00 -9.38
N LYS A 57 6.12 -21.60 -10.50
CA LYS A 57 4.76 -21.78 -11.03
C LYS A 57 4.06 -20.49 -11.41
N LYS A 58 3.88 -19.56 -10.48
CA LYS A 58 3.27 -18.24 -10.68
C LYS A 58 4.16 -17.20 -10.02
N ASP A 59 4.60 -16.18 -10.78
CA ASP A 59 5.47 -15.14 -10.24
C ASP A 59 4.75 -14.22 -9.24
N GLY A 60 5.53 -13.51 -8.41
CA GLY A 60 4.98 -12.65 -7.37
C GLY A 60 4.13 -11.49 -7.89
N LEU A 61 4.37 -10.99 -9.12
CA LEU A 61 3.56 -9.94 -9.72
C LEU A 61 2.19 -10.47 -10.11
N GLU A 62 2.11 -11.70 -10.64
CA GLU A 62 0.86 -12.36 -10.95
C GLU A 62 0.06 -12.67 -9.66
N VAL A 63 0.74 -13.16 -8.61
CA VAL A 63 0.13 -13.38 -7.29
C VAL A 63 -0.46 -12.06 -6.76
N CYS A 64 0.32 -10.97 -6.77
CA CYS A 64 -0.14 -9.65 -6.33
C CYS A 64 -1.39 -9.21 -7.08
N ARG A 65 -1.39 -9.35 -8.40
CA ARG A 65 -2.54 -9.00 -9.25
C ARG A 65 -3.79 -9.83 -8.91
N ASP A 66 -3.61 -11.13 -8.69
CA ASP A 66 -4.74 -12.02 -8.36
C ASP A 66 -5.31 -11.73 -6.97
N VAL A 67 -4.46 -11.49 -5.98
CA VAL A 67 -4.87 -11.08 -4.64
C VAL A 67 -5.64 -9.76 -4.68
N ARG A 68 -5.16 -8.77 -5.43
CA ARG A 68 -5.79 -7.45 -5.54
C ARG A 68 -7.17 -7.45 -6.22
N LYS A 69 -7.51 -8.48 -6.96
CA LYS A 69 -8.88 -8.65 -7.50
C LYS A 69 -9.94 -8.93 -6.42
N LYS A 70 -9.51 -9.45 -5.27
CA LYS A 70 -10.41 -9.92 -4.21
C LYS A 70 -10.16 -9.26 -2.86
N TYR A 71 -8.92 -8.86 -2.56
CA TYR A 71 -8.46 -8.46 -1.22
C TYR A 71 -7.65 -7.18 -1.24
N ASP A 72 -7.86 -6.37 -0.23
CA ASP A 72 -7.10 -5.13 0.03
C ASP A 72 -6.00 -5.32 1.11
N THR A 73 -5.69 -6.59 1.41
CA THR A 73 -4.65 -6.98 2.36
C THR A 73 -3.31 -6.35 2.00
N PRO A 74 -2.60 -5.70 2.94
CA PRO A 74 -1.29 -5.13 2.70
C PRO A 74 -0.29 -6.15 2.15
N ILE A 75 0.43 -5.79 1.08
CA ILE A 75 1.46 -6.62 0.45
C ILE A 75 2.80 -5.90 0.52
N ILE A 76 3.78 -6.54 1.17
CA ILE A 76 5.19 -6.14 1.13
C ILE A 76 5.90 -7.05 0.14
N MET A 77 6.38 -6.50 -0.98
CA MET A 77 7.16 -7.26 -1.93
C MET A 77 8.60 -7.41 -1.50
N VAL A 78 9.15 -8.59 -1.72
CA VAL A 78 10.58 -8.88 -1.54
C VAL A 78 11.20 -9.08 -2.92
N THR A 79 12.37 -8.47 -3.19
CA THR A 79 13.00 -8.51 -4.50
C THR A 79 14.52 -8.56 -4.40
N ALA A 80 15.18 -9.17 -5.36
CA ALA A 80 16.63 -9.09 -5.49
C ALA A 80 17.06 -7.67 -5.91
N LYS A 81 18.26 -7.25 -5.52
CA LYS A 81 18.76 -5.87 -5.49
C LYS A 81 18.78 -5.11 -6.82
N ASP A 82 18.71 -5.76 -7.96
CA ASP A 82 19.17 -5.18 -9.24
C ASP A 82 18.08 -4.71 -10.19
N SER A 83 16.81 -4.82 -9.87
CA SER A 83 15.74 -4.40 -10.76
C SER A 83 14.93 -3.24 -10.20
N GLU A 84 15.36 -2.02 -10.57
CA GLU A 84 14.56 -0.81 -10.38
C GLU A 84 13.17 -0.95 -11.05
N ILE A 85 13.13 -1.69 -12.16
CA ILE A 85 11.94 -1.98 -12.95
C ILE A 85 10.96 -2.84 -12.14
N ASP A 86 11.44 -3.89 -11.46
CA ASP A 86 10.58 -4.80 -10.69
C ASP A 86 9.97 -4.12 -9.47
N LYS A 87 10.71 -3.20 -8.81
CA LYS A 87 10.20 -2.39 -7.70
C LYS A 87 9.04 -1.49 -8.14
N VAL A 88 9.25 -0.75 -9.24
CA VAL A 88 8.23 0.13 -9.81
C VAL A 88 7.03 -0.69 -10.25
N LEU A 89 7.26 -1.80 -10.96
CA LEU A 89 6.20 -2.67 -11.46
C LEU A 89 5.40 -3.32 -10.32
N GLY A 90 6.07 -3.78 -9.26
CA GLY A 90 5.40 -4.34 -8.09
C GLY A 90 4.49 -3.33 -7.39
N LEU A 91 4.98 -2.10 -7.19
CA LEU A 91 4.17 -1.01 -6.65
C LEU A 91 3.03 -0.63 -7.60
N GLU A 92 3.26 -0.58 -8.91
CA GLU A 92 2.23 -0.31 -9.92
C GLU A 92 1.13 -1.36 -9.94
N LEU A 93 1.43 -2.62 -9.61
CA LEU A 93 0.47 -3.71 -9.53
C LEU A 93 -0.29 -3.81 -8.20
N GLY A 94 0.05 -2.99 -7.22
CA GLY A 94 -0.74 -2.92 -6.00
C GLY A 94 0.00 -3.26 -4.71
N ALA A 95 1.30 -3.50 -4.73
CA ALA A 95 2.07 -3.62 -3.49
C ALA A 95 2.04 -2.32 -2.70
N ASP A 96 2.02 -2.44 -1.37
CA ASP A 96 2.02 -1.30 -0.45
C ASP A 96 3.42 -0.88 -0.06
N ASP A 97 4.37 -1.80 -0.15
CA ASP A 97 5.77 -1.60 0.21
C ASP A 97 6.66 -2.63 -0.50
N TYR A 98 7.98 -2.41 -0.49
CA TYR A 98 8.95 -3.37 -0.97
C TYR A 98 10.22 -3.39 -0.11
N VAL A 99 10.90 -4.53 -0.12
CA VAL A 99 12.18 -4.75 0.57
C VAL A 99 13.15 -5.44 -0.39
N THR A 100 14.40 -5.01 -0.40
CA THR A 100 15.43 -5.63 -1.24
C THR A 100 16.22 -6.69 -0.50
N LYS A 101 16.44 -7.85 -1.10
CA LYS A 101 17.38 -8.88 -0.61
C LYS A 101 18.82 -8.44 -0.88
N PRO A 102 19.77 -8.59 0.07
CA PRO A 102 19.55 -9.06 1.44
C PRO A 102 18.96 -7.95 2.33
N PHE A 103 17.99 -8.28 3.16
CA PHE A 103 17.37 -7.38 4.11
C PHE A 103 17.71 -7.74 5.56
N SER A 104 17.64 -6.78 6.46
CA SER A 104 17.72 -7.06 7.89
C SER A 104 16.35 -7.46 8.45
N ASN A 105 16.35 -8.44 9.38
CA ASN A 105 15.11 -8.84 10.06
C ASN A 105 14.45 -7.66 10.79
N ARG A 106 15.25 -6.73 11.33
CA ARG A 106 14.75 -5.51 11.99
C ARG A 106 13.99 -4.61 11.02
N GLU A 107 14.52 -4.43 9.82
CA GLU A 107 13.89 -3.64 8.77
C GLU A 107 12.55 -4.26 8.36
N LEU A 108 12.53 -5.56 8.07
CA LEU A 108 11.30 -6.26 7.68
C LEU A 108 10.23 -6.18 8.78
N VAL A 109 10.59 -6.43 10.04
CA VAL A 109 9.67 -6.32 11.19
C VAL A 109 9.13 -4.89 11.33
N ALA A 110 9.97 -3.86 11.17
CA ALA A 110 9.53 -2.47 11.24
C ALA A 110 8.50 -2.15 10.12
N ARG A 111 8.73 -2.64 8.90
CA ARG A 111 7.81 -2.48 7.77
C ARG A 111 6.48 -3.21 7.99
N VAL A 112 6.54 -4.43 8.49
CA VAL A 112 5.34 -5.21 8.87
C VAL A 112 4.50 -4.44 9.89
N LYS A 113 5.12 -3.97 10.99
CA LYS A 113 4.44 -3.17 12.01
C LYS A 113 3.82 -1.89 11.44
N ALA A 114 4.54 -1.19 10.57
CA ALA A 114 4.06 0.04 9.95
C ALA A 114 2.85 -0.22 9.04
N ASN A 115 2.87 -1.29 8.26
CA ASN A 115 1.76 -1.65 7.37
C ASN A 115 0.54 -2.15 8.16
N LEU A 116 0.71 -2.99 9.18
CA LEU A 116 -0.39 -3.49 10.01
C LEU A 116 -1.03 -2.40 10.88
N ARG A 117 -0.26 -1.53 11.55
CA ARG A 117 -0.78 -0.47 12.43
C ARG A 117 -1.80 0.42 11.74
N ARG A 118 -1.63 0.66 10.45
CA ARG A 118 -2.51 1.53 9.66
C ARG A 118 -3.74 0.80 9.16
N HIS A 119 -3.59 -0.48 8.85
CA HIS A 119 -4.73 -1.33 8.51
C HIS A 119 -5.68 -1.51 9.71
N ASP A 120 -5.17 -1.56 10.95
CA ASP A 120 -6.00 -1.66 12.17
C ASP A 120 -6.82 -0.40 12.44
N ASN A 121 -6.30 0.78 12.11
CA ASN A 121 -7.05 2.02 12.20
C ASN A 121 -8.23 2.05 11.21
N THR A 122 -8.20 1.19 10.17
CA THR A 122 -9.26 1.03 9.16
C THR A 122 -10.37 0.07 9.63
N THR A 123 -10.00 -0.98 10.39
CA THR A 123 -10.95 -2.03 10.83
C THR A 123 -11.65 -1.73 12.15
N ALA A 124 -11.23 -0.69 12.89
CA ALA A 124 -12.01 -0.18 13.99
C ALA A 124 -13.35 0.31 13.42
N LYS A 125 -14.42 -0.47 13.64
CA LYS A 125 -15.79 -0.10 13.31
C LYS A 125 -16.09 1.28 13.88
N LEU A 126 -15.91 2.30 13.05
CA LEU A 126 -16.31 3.65 13.36
C LEU A 126 -17.81 3.72 13.10
N GLU A 127 -18.56 4.06 14.12
CA GLU A 127 -19.93 4.51 13.96
C GLU A 127 -19.89 5.69 12.97
N TYR A 128 -20.57 5.55 11.85
CA TYR A 128 -20.68 6.57 10.83
C TYR A 128 -21.24 7.85 11.46
N THR A 129 -20.37 8.81 11.70
CA THR A 129 -20.76 10.17 12.07
C THR A 129 -20.69 11.02 10.80
N PRO A 130 -21.81 11.57 10.30
CA PRO A 130 -21.86 12.34 9.05
C PRO A 130 -21.00 13.62 9.04
N ASN A 131 -20.30 13.91 10.13
CA ASN A 131 -19.62 15.18 10.36
C ASN A 131 -18.16 15.27 9.90
N ASN A 132 -17.58 14.21 9.30
CA ASN A 132 -16.16 14.19 8.94
C ASN A 132 -15.92 13.98 7.43
N GLU A 133 -16.90 14.28 6.61
CA GLU A 133 -16.83 14.18 5.16
C GLU A 133 -16.01 15.33 4.57
N LEU A 134 -15.07 15.02 3.67
CA LEU A 134 -14.28 16.00 2.93
C LEU A 134 -14.70 15.98 1.47
N THR A 135 -15.38 17.05 1.02
CA THR A 135 -15.77 17.21 -0.38
C THR A 135 -14.84 18.19 -1.09
N ILE A 136 -14.26 17.75 -2.22
CA ILE A 136 -13.32 18.50 -3.04
C ILE A 136 -13.76 18.38 -4.50
N GLY A 137 -14.51 19.35 -4.97
CA GLY A 137 -15.16 19.28 -6.28
C GLY A 137 -16.07 18.03 -6.36
N VAL A 138 -15.79 17.15 -7.31
CA VAL A 138 -16.55 15.91 -7.51
C VAL A 138 -16.10 14.74 -6.65
N LEU A 139 -15.05 14.91 -5.86
CA LEU A 139 -14.53 13.87 -4.96
C LEU A 139 -15.11 14.05 -3.56
N THR A 140 -15.63 12.99 -2.99
CA THR A 140 -16.07 12.92 -1.61
C THR A 140 -15.31 11.83 -0.89
N ILE A 141 -14.64 12.21 0.19
CA ILE A 141 -13.82 11.32 1.03
C ILE A 141 -14.57 11.13 2.34
N HIS A 142 -14.83 9.88 2.70
CA HIS A 142 -15.41 9.48 3.98
C HIS A 142 -14.35 8.81 4.85
N PRO A 143 -13.63 9.58 5.70
CA PRO A 143 -12.47 9.04 6.45
C PRO A 143 -12.84 7.91 7.38
N ASP A 144 -14.00 8.00 8.02
CA ASP A 144 -14.46 7.01 9.01
C ASP A 144 -14.88 5.69 8.35
N ALA A 145 -15.28 5.73 7.07
CA ALA A 145 -15.66 4.55 6.30
C ALA A 145 -14.53 4.05 5.37
N TYR A 146 -13.42 4.77 5.27
CA TYR A 146 -12.35 4.51 4.28
C TYR A 146 -12.86 4.42 2.84
N VAL A 147 -13.85 5.21 2.52
CA VAL A 147 -14.50 5.23 1.21
C VAL A 147 -14.23 6.56 0.51
N VAL A 148 -13.96 6.49 -0.77
CA VAL A 148 -13.90 7.65 -1.66
C VAL A 148 -14.95 7.47 -2.75
N SER A 149 -15.67 8.52 -3.07
CA SER A 149 -16.55 8.55 -4.24
C SER A 149 -16.21 9.70 -5.17
N LYS A 150 -16.45 9.50 -6.46
CA LYS A 150 -16.32 10.49 -7.51
C LYS A 150 -17.66 10.61 -8.22
N ARG A 151 -18.27 11.79 -8.19
CA ARG A 151 -19.62 12.04 -8.73
C ARG A 151 -20.69 11.08 -8.15
N GLY A 152 -20.50 10.64 -6.89
CA GLY A 152 -21.40 9.71 -6.21
C GLY A 152 -21.12 8.23 -6.47
N GLU A 153 -20.18 7.89 -7.35
CA GLU A 153 -19.73 6.52 -7.59
C GLU A 153 -18.51 6.19 -6.71
N THR A 154 -18.57 5.07 -5.99
CA THR A 154 -17.47 4.63 -5.13
C THR A 154 -16.25 4.24 -5.97
N ILE A 155 -15.07 4.70 -5.54
CA ILE A 155 -13.78 4.35 -6.13
C ILE A 155 -13.06 3.39 -5.19
N GLU A 156 -12.59 2.26 -5.71
CA GLU A 156 -11.77 1.33 -4.96
C GLU A 156 -10.32 1.83 -4.88
N LEU A 157 -9.90 2.21 -3.70
CA LEU A 157 -8.53 2.60 -3.40
C LEU A 157 -7.87 1.55 -2.49
N THR A 158 -6.58 1.29 -2.71
CA THR A 158 -5.81 0.57 -1.71
C THR A 158 -5.65 1.42 -0.46
N HIS A 159 -5.32 0.79 0.67
CA HIS A 159 -5.12 1.51 1.91
C HIS A 159 -4.13 2.69 1.78
N ARG A 160 -3.00 2.49 1.06
CA ARG A 160 -1.99 3.55 0.85
C ARG A 160 -2.48 4.68 -0.06
N GLU A 161 -3.24 4.35 -1.09
CA GLU A 161 -3.84 5.36 -1.95
C GLU A 161 -4.84 6.22 -1.18
N PHE A 162 -5.66 5.57 -0.34
CA PHE A 162 -6.59 6.27 0.53
C PHE A 162 -5.89 7.19 1.54
N GLU A 163 -4.89 6.68 2.28
CA GLU A 163 -4.13 7.47 3.25
C GLU A 163 -3.44 8.68 2.61
N LEU A 164 -2.83 8.49 1.43
CA LEU A 164 -2.20 9.58 0.69
C LEU A 164 -3.24 10.65 0.28
N LEU A 165 -4.36 10.23 -0.30
CA LEU A 165 -5.43 11.15 -0.70
C LEU A 165 -6.01 11.90 0.50
N HIS A 166 -6.34 11.18 1.56
CA HIS A 166 -6.90 11.74 2.79
C HIS A 166 -5.96 12.75 3.46
N TYR A 167 -4.66 12.42 3.52
CA TYR A 167 -3.66 13.34 4.05
C TYR A 167 -3.59 14.63 3.23
N LEU A 168 -3.51 14.52 1.91
CA LEU A 168 -3.47 15.69 1.02
C LEU A 168 -4.77 16.51 1.05
N ALA A 169 -5.92 15.84 1.22
CA ALA A 169 -7.23 16.49 1.35
C ALA A 169 -7.35 17.33 2.63
N LYS A 170 -6.77 16.88 3.73
CA LYS A 170 -6.67 17.67 4.97
C LYS A 170 -5.79 18.90 4.82
N HIS A 171 -4.91 18.93 3.83
CA HIS A 171 -3.94 20.00 3.59
C HIS A 171 -4.08 20.57 2.18
N ILE A 172 -5.32 20.80 1.77
CA ILE A 172 -5.65 21.24 0.41
C ILE A 172 -4.87 22.52 0.05
N GLY A 173 -4.32 22.58 -1.15
CA GLY A 173 -3.50 23.70 -1.64
C GLY A 173 -2.07 23.74 -1.10
N GLN A 174 -1.72 22.94 -0.08
CA GLN A 174 -0.38 22.92 0.49
C GLN A 174 0.51 21.91 -0.24
N VAL A 175 1.66 22.38 -0.73
CA VAL A 175 2.64 21.50 -1.38
C VAL A 175 3.40 20.69 -0.34
N MET A 176 3.31 19.37 -0.45
CA MET A 176 4.02 18.42 0.42
C MET A 176 5.21 17.82 -0.32
N THR A 177 6.38 17.79 0.31
CA THR A 177 7.55 17.12 -0.28
C THR A 177 7.37 15.61 -0.29
N ARG A 178 8.10 14.92 -1.18
CA ARG A 178 8.06 13.46 -1.27
C ARG A 178 8.50 12.80 0.03
N GLU A 179 9.55 13.32 0.64
CA GLU A 179 10.09 12.86 1.92
C GLU A 179 9.05 13.03 3.03
N HIS A 180 8.39 14.18 3.09
CA HIS A 180 7.35 14.43 4.07
C HIS A 180 6.15 13.48 3.88
N LEU A 181 5.69 13.28 2.65
CA LEU A 181 4.63 12.31 2.35
C LEU A 181 5.04 10.89 2.72
N LEU A 182 6.28 10.49 2.39
CA LEU A 182 6.80 9.18 2.74
C LEU A 182 6.79 8.96 4.27
N GLN A 183 7.31 9.90 5.03
CA GLN A 183 7.35 9.83 6.49
C GLN A 183 5.94 9.83 7.10
N THR A 184 5.04 10.63 6.58
CA THR A 184 3.70 10.79 7.16
C THR A 184 2.77 9.66 6.75
N VAL A 185 2.76 9.28 5.49
CA VAL A 185 1.87 8.24 4.96
C VAL A 185 2.43 6.83 5.17
N TRP A 186 3.74 6.60 5.07
CA TRP A 186 4.38 5.29 5.32
C TRP A 186 4.97 5.15 6.73
N GLY A 187 5.30 6.24 7.41
CA GLY A 187 5.77 6.32 8.80
C GLY A 187 7.23 6.74 8.92
N TYR A 188 7.57 7.29 10.08
CA TYR A 188 8.93 7.79 10.36
C TYR A 188 10.01 6.69 10.35
N ASP A 189 9.63 5.45 10.64
CA ASP A 189 10.53 4.30 10.61
C ASP A 189 10.62 3.64 9.24
N TYR A 190 10.06 4.27 8.21
CA TYR A 190 10.07 3.75 6.86
C TYR A 190 11.37 4.13 6.14
N PHE A 191 12.15 3.12 5.79
CA PHE A 191 13.44 3.26 5.10
C PHE A 191 13.35 3.08 3.57
N GLY A 192 12.15 3.23 3.00
CA GLY A 192 11.91 3.06 1.58
C GLY A 192 12.33 4.25 0.71
N ASP A 193 12.30 4.03 -0.60
CA ASP A 193 12.61 5.07 -1.60
C ASP A 193 11.42 6.04 -1.75
N VAL A 194 11.71 7.31 -1.91
CA VAL A 194 10.73 8.37 -2.21
C VAL A 194 9.93 8.11 -3.49
N ARG A 195 10.44 7.27 -4.39
CA ARG A 195 9.73 6.80 -5.58
C ARG A 195 8.44 6.04 -5.27
N THR A 196 8.33 5.44 -4.09
CA THR A 196 7.10 4.83 -3.60
C THR A 196 5.94 5.82 -3.62
N VAL A 197 6.22 7.08 -3.25
CA VAL A 197 5.23 8.16 -3.33
C VAL A 197 4.82 8.45 -4.78
N ASP A 198 5.80 8.54 -5.69
CA ASP A 198 5.54 8.84 -7.11
C ASP A 198 4.66 7.78 -7.76
N VAL A 199 4.93 6.50 -7.49
CA VAL A 199 4.12 5.37 -8.00
C VAL A 199 2.71 5.39 -7.41
N THR A 200 2.58 5.62 -6.11
CA THR A 200 1.25 5.71 -5.47
C THR A 200 0.45 6.90 -6.00
N VAL A 201 1.09 8.05 -6.23
CA VAL A 201 0.46 9.21 -6.87
C VAL A 201 -0.02 8.89 -8.29
N ARG A 202 0.79 8.18 -9.09
CA ARG A 202 0.39 7.77 -10.45
C ARG A 202 -0.86 6.89 -10.42
N ARG A 203 -0.87 5.85 -9.60
CA ARG A 203 -2.01 4.93 -9.44
C ARG A 203 -3.26 5.66 -8.93
N LEU A 204 -3.08 6.53 -7.94
CA LEU A 204 -4.18 7.32 -7.41
C LEU A 204 -4.78 8.22 -8.50
N ARG A 205 -3.96 8.87 -9.34
CA ARG A 205 -4.43 9.64 -10.49
C ARG A 205 -5.24 8.80 -11.48
N GLU A 206 -4.80 7.58 -11.79
CA GLU A 206 -5.51 6.67 -12.69
C GLU A 206 -6.94 6.38 -12.21
N LYS A 207 -7.18 6.47 -10.90
CA LYS A 207 -8.48 6.20 -10.27
C LYS A 207 -9.32 7.47 -10.07
N ILE A 208 -8.73 8.57 -9.61
CA ILE A 208 -9.50 9.78 -9.25
C ILE A 208 -9.61 10.79 -10.40
N GLU A 209 -8.63 10.92 -11.28
CA GLU A 209 -8.63 11.89 -12.36
C GLU A 209 -9.50 11.43 -13.55
N ASP A 210 -9.97 12.40 -14.35
CA ASP A 210 -10.59 12.07 -15.64
C ASP A 210 -9.50 11.79 -16.70
N ASN A 211 -8.33 12.39 -16.54
CA ASN A 211 -7.13 12.15 -17.35
C ASN A 211 -5.89 12.20 -16.44
N ALA A 212 -5.32 11.03 -16.13
CA ALA A 212 -4.16 10.90 -15.25
C ALA A 212 -2.90 11.66 -15.75
N SER A 213 -2.78 11.87 -17.08
CA SER A 213 -1.66 12.61 -17.68
C SER A 213 -1.83 14.14 -17.57
N HIS A 214 -3.06 14.60 -17.37
CA HIS A 214 -3.41 16.02 -17.17
C HIS A 214 -4.28 16.14 -15.91
N PRO A 215 -3.68 15.98 -14.72
CA PRO A 215 -4.43 15.93 -13.48
C PRO A 215 -5.02 17.30 -13.11
N ASN A 216 -6.26 17.29 -12.62
CA ASN A 216 -6.98 18.48 -12.15
C ASN A 216 -6.96 18.61 -10.63
N TRP A 217 -6.90 17.50 -9.90
CA TRP A 217 -6.95 17.51 -8.43
C TRP A 217 -5.58 17.24 -7.81
N LEU A 218 -4.89 16.18 -8.20
CA LEU A 218 -3.61 15.77 -7.62
C LEU A 218 -2.45 16.32 -8.47
N ILE A 219 -1.95 17.48 -8.10
CA ILE A 219 -1.01 18.27 -8.92
C ILE A 219 0.44 18.01 -8.50
N THR A 220 1.34 17.97 -9.49
CA THR A 220 2.79 17.93 -9.26
C THR A 220 3.37 19.36 -9.20
N ARG A 221 4.05 19.69 -8.11
CA ARG A 221 4.96 20.84 -8.06
C ARG A 221 6.36 20.34 -8.42
N ARG A 222 6.79 20.59 -9.66
CA ARG A 222 8.08 20.09 -10.17
C ARG A 222 9.24 20.49 -9.24
N GLY A 223 10.11 19.53 -8.94
CA GLY A 223 11.26 19.71 -8.05
C GLY A 223 10.93 19.77 -6.55
N VAL A 224 9.64 19.76 -6.15
CA VAL A 224 9.21 19.85 -4.75
C VAL A 224 8.43 18.63 -4.32
N GLY A 225 7.24 18.41 -4.88
CA GLY A 225 6.37 17.32 -4.44
C GLY A 225 4.96 17.41 -5.03
N TYR A 226 3.96 17.15 -4.20
CA TYR A 226 2.56 17.03 -4.61
C TYR A 226 1.63 17.83 -3.71
N TYR A 227 0.48 18.23 -4.25
CA TYR A 227 -0.61 18.85 -3.50
C TYR A 227 -1.96 18.51 -4.12
N LEU A 228 -2.99 18.54 -3.31
CA LEU A 228 -4.36 18.45 -3.79
C LEU A 228 -4.91 19.86 -4.01
N ARG A 229 -5.47 20.11 -5.19
CA ARG A 229 -6.11 21.35 -5.56
C ARG A 229 -7.63 21.20 -5.53
N ASN A 230 -8.34 22.24 -5.12
CA ASN A 230 -9.77 22.33 -5.35
C ASN A 230 -10.01 23.14 -6.62
N PRO A 231 -10.43 22.54 -7.74
CA PRO A 231 -10.61 23.25 -9.01
C PRO A 231 -11.77 24.28 -8.99
N GLU A 232 -12.62 24.22 -7.97
CA GLU A 232 -13.78 25.10 -7.83
C GLU A 232 -13.44 26.39 -7.04
N GLN A 233 -12.22 26.49 -6.51
CA GLN A 233 -11.74 27.61 -5.70
C GLN A 233 -10.67 28.46 -6.41
N ASP A 234 -10.32 28.14 -7.65
CA ASP A 234 -9.34 28.87 -8.49
C ASP A 234 -10.04 29.81 -9.48
#